data_9b6311abc30ca81b647b306878483145
#
_entry.id   9b6311abc30ca81b647b306878483145
#
_cell.length_a   1.000
_cell.length_b   1.000
_cell.length_c   1.000
_cell.angle_alpha   90.00
_cell.angle_beta   90.00
_cell.angle_gamma   90.00
#
_symmetry.space_group_name_H-M   'P 1'
#
loop_
_entity.id
_entity.type
_entity.pdbx_description
1 polymer ?
#
loop_
_entity_poly.entity_id
_entity_poly.type
_entity_poly.pdbx_seq_one_letter_code
_entity_poly.pdbx_strand_id
1 'polypeptide(L)' 'MSAYLSERVAYLRGLSDGLGIKEESAEDKLILKIIDVLQDISDAV' A
#
# COMPACT_ATOMS: atom_id res chain seq x y z
N MET A 1 -2.27 16.33 3.34
CA MET A 1 -2.46 14.96 3.83
C MET A 1 -3.94 14.67 4.00
N SER A 2 -4.41 13.52 3.51
CA SER A 2 -5.81 13.11 3.61
C SER A 2 -5.95 12.01 4.65
N ALA A 3 -6.69 12.26 5.71
CA ALA A 3 -6.95 11.25 6.73
C ALA A 3 -7.72 10.05 6.14
N TYR A 4 -8.68 10.32 5.26
CA TYR A 4 -9.45 9.26 4.61
C TYR A 4 -8.53 8.36 3.77
N LEU A 5 -7.69 8.95 2.92
CA LEU A 5 -6.77 8.18 2.09
C LEU A 5 -5.75 7.43 2.93
N SER A 6 -5.21 8.07 3.98
CA SER A 6 -4.27 7.42 4.89
C SER A 6 -4.87 6.17 5.53
N GLU A 7 -6.13 6.23 5.94
CA GLU A 7 -6.81 5.09 6.52
C GLU A 7 -6.99 3.97 5.49
N ARG A 8 -7.34 4.32 4.26
CA ARG A 8 -7.51 3.33 3.19
C ARG A 8 -6.19 2.67 2.83
N VAL A 9 -5.11 3.45 2.76
CA VAL A 9 -3.79 2.91 2.47
C VAL A 9 -3.30 2.01 3.60
N ALA A 10 -3.54 2.40 4.85
CA ALA A 10 -3.18 1.58 6.01
C ALA A 10 -3.94 0.24 5.98
N TYR A 11 -5.22 0.27 5.63
CA TYR A 11 -6.01 -0.95 5.47
C TYR A 11 -5.39 -1.86 4.41
N LEU A 12 -5.02 -1.28 3.28
CA LEU A 12 -4.44 -2.03 2.17
C LEU A 12 -3.11 -2.68 2.55
N ARG A 13 -2.26 -1.95 3.29
CA ARG A 13 -1.00 -2.51 3.80
C ARG A 13 -1.24 -3.67 4.75
N GLY A 14 -2.18 -3.50 5.68
CA GLY A 14 -2.53 -4.57 6.61
C GLY A 14 -3.08 -5.79 5.89
N LEU A 15 -3.89 -5.56 4.85
CA LEU A 15 -4.44 -6.65 4.05
C LEU A 15 -3.34 -7.40 3.30
N SER A 16 -2.39 -6.66 2.69
CA SER A 16 -1.28 -7.29 1.98
C SER A 16 -0.42 -8.12 2.92
N ASP A 17 -0.19 -7.63 4.13
CA ASP A 17 0.54 -8.35 5.16
C ASP A 17 -0.20 -9.63 5.57
N GLY A 18 -1.50 -9.51 5.79
CA GLY A 18 -2.34 -10.64 6.19
C GLY A 18 -2.42 -11.71 5.11
N LEU A 19 -2.31 -11.34 3.85
CA LEU A 19 -2.30 -12.27 2.72
C LEU A 19 -0.92 -12.86 2.45
N GLY A 20 0.10 -12.41 3.19
CA GLY A 20 1.46 -12.91 3.03
C GLY A 20 2.17 -12.39 1.78
N ILE A 21 1.77 -11.23 1.28
CA ILE A 21 2.43 -10.64 0.11
C ILE A 21 3.77 -10.10 0.54
N LYS A 22 4.84 -10.65 -0.06
CA LYS A 22 6.22 -10.28 0.22
C LYS A 22 6.93 -10.06 -1.11
N GLU A 23 8.09 -9.43 -1.09
CA GLU A 23 8.86 -9.20 -2.32
C GLU A 23 9.51 -10.47 -2.85
N GLU A 24 8.72 -11.46 -3.21
CA GLU A 24 9.21 -12.75 -3.68
C GLU A 24 8.97 -12.97 -5.17
N SER A 25 7.93 -12.34 -5.73
CA SER A 25 7.60 -12.46 -7.15
C SER A 25 7.49 -11.08 -7.78
N ALA A 26 7.43 -11.05 -9.11
CA ALA A 26 7.24 -9.79 -9.84
C ALA A 26 5.90 -9.14 -9.48
N GLU A 27 4.86 -9.95 -9.34
CA GLU A 27 3.53 -9.45 -8.96
C GLU A 27 3.56 -8.84 -7.56
N ASP A 28 4.22 -9.50 -6.63
CA ASP A 28 4.35 -9.00 -5.25
C ASP A 28 5.05 -7.66 -5.21
N LYS A 29 6.15 -7.54 -5.95
CA LYS A 29 6.92 -6.29 -6.02
C LYS A 29 6.07 -5.17 -6.59
N LEU A 30 5.30 -5.45 -7.63
CA LEU A 30 4.42 -4.47 -8.25
C LEU A 30 3.33 -4.02 -7.28
N ILE A 31 2.71 -4.97 -6.60
CA ILE A 31 1.65 -4.67 -5.63
C ILE A 31 2.19 -3.76 -4.51
N LEU A 32 3.33 -4.11 -3.93
CA LEU A 32 3.92 -3.32 -2.86
C LEU A 32 4.34 -1.94 -3.33
N LYS A 33 4.82 -1.83 -4.56
CA LYS A 33 5.18 -0.54 -5.15
C LYS A 33 3.95 0.33 -5.38
N ILE A 34 2.83 -0.26 -5.80
CA ILE A 34 1.57 0.46 -5.96
C ILE A 34 1.12 1.03 -4.62
N ILE A 35 1.20 0.24 -3.56
CA ILE A 35 0.83 0.68 -2.22
C ILE A 35 1.72 1.86 -1.79
N ASP A 36 3.01 1.81 -2.08
CA ASP A 36 3.93 2.90 -1.76
C ASP A 36 3.56 4.18 -2.50
N VAL A 37 3.22 4.09 -3.78
CA VAL A 37 2.79 5.26 -4.56
C VAL A 37 1.49 5.83 -4.00
N LEU A 38 0.56 4.98 -3.60
CA LEU A 38 -0.68 5.43 -2.96
C LEU A 38 -0.39 6.17 -1.65
N GLN A 39 0.58 5.70 -0.88
CA GLN A 39 0.99 6.38 0.35
C GLN A 39 1.52 7.78 0.02
N ASP A 40 2.35 7.90 -1.01
CA ASP A 40 2.88 9.19 -1.42
C ASP A 40 1.76 10.15 -1.83
N ILE A 41 0.77 9.66 -2.58
CA ILE A 41 -0.39 10.45 -2.98
C ILE A 41 -1.18 10.90 -1.73
N SER A 42 -1.41 9.99 -0.80
CA SER A 42 -2.11 10.29 0.43
C SER A 42 -1.40 11.37 1.24
N ASP A 43 -0.08 11.33 1.27
CA ASP A 43 0.72 12.32 1.99
C ASP A 43 0.70 13.68 1.29
N ALA A 44 0.53 13.71 -0.02
CA ALA A 44 0.54 14.93 -0.80
C ALA A 44 -0.79 15.68 -0.79
N VAL A 45 -1.88 15.04 -0.47
CA VAL A 45 -3.23 15.66 -0.44
C VAL A 45 -3.81 15.84 0.99
#